data_5c14db3a5f535224fcf23f694977c9af
#
_entry.id   5c14db3a5f535224fcf23f694977c9af
#
_cell.length_a   1.000
_cell.length_b   1.000
_cell.length_c   1.000
_cell.angle_alpha   90.00
_cell.angle_beta   90.00
_cell.angle_gamma   90.00
#
_symmetry.space_group_name_H-M   'P 1'
#
loop_
_entity.id
_entity.type
_entity.pdbx_description
1 polymer ?
#
loop_
_entity_poly.entity_id
_entity_poly.type
_entity_poly.pdbx_seq_one_letter_code
_entity_poly.pdbx_strand_id
1 'polypeptide(L)'
;MNLAKNVNNLRFVFLSATPMFNNSTEIIPLVNLMNLNDNRSLININEVFDKNGNLKLNESTGETTGEQLLVNKINGYVSYVRGENPYTYPYRIYPNIYNPSKSILNITYPNQTLNGKEIIQPIQHVDLYTLNASTYQEK
;
A
#
# COMPACT_ATOMS: atom_id res chain seq x y z
N MET A 1 7.07 23.07 -7.17
CA MET A 1 7.31 23.57 -5.79
C MET A 1 7.47 25.09 -5.66
N ASN A 2 7.89 25.82 -6.69
CA ASN A 2 8.06 27.28 -6.59
C ASN A 2 6.77 28.08 -6.33
N LEU A 3 5.62 27.65 -6.86
CA LEU A 3 4.34 28.28 -6.61
C LEU A 3 3.93 28.22 -5.14
N ALA A 4 4.09 27.07 -4.50
CA ALA A 4 3.71 26.88 -3.10
C ALA A 4 4.53 27.72 -2.12
N LYS A 5 5.75 28.15 -2.51
CA LYS A 5 6.60 29.00 -1.70
C LYS A 5 6.29 30.51 -1.83
N ASN A 6 5.79 30.92 -2.99
CA ASN A 6 5.75 32.33 -3.37
C ASN A 6 4.34 32.92 -3.48
N VAL A 7 3.32 32.09 -3.32
CA VAL A 7 1.92 32.54 -3.42
C VAL A 7 1.28 32.56 -2.04
N ASN A 8 0.87 33.74 -1.62
CA ASN A 8 0.07 33.91 -0.40
C ASN A 8 -1.36 33.44 -0.66
N ASN A 9 -2.01 32.83 0.34
CA ASN A 9 -3.40 32.35 0.29
C ASN A 9 -3.65 31.14 -0.64
N LEU A 10 -2.64 30.37 -0.98
CA LEU A 10 -2.82 29.10 -1.68
C LEU A 10 -3.24 28.01 -0.69
N ARG A 11 -4.23 27.20 -1.06
CA ARG A 11 -4.68 26.02 -0.33
C ARG A 11 -4.71 24.83 -1.26
N PHE A 12 -4.16 23.70 -0.78
CA PHE A 12 -4.20 22.43 -1.52
C PHE A 12 -5.24 21.51 -0.90
N VAL A 13 -6.06 20.89 -1.74
CA VAL A 13 -6.94 19.78 -1.38
C VAL A 13 -6.71 18.68 -2.40
N PHE A 14 -6.27 17.53 -1.92
CA PHE A 14 -6.05 16.33 -2.75
C PHE A 14 -7.14 15.31 -2.45
N LEU A 15 -7.84 14.88 -3.48
CA LEU A 15 -8.86 13.84 -3.39
C LEU A 15 -8.36 12.62 -4.16
N SER A 16 -8.07 11.55 -3.46
CA SER A 16 -7.59 10.31 -4.06
C SER A 16 -7.98 9.12 -3.17
N ALA A 17 -8.35 8.03 -3.80
CA ALA A 17 -8.49 6.74 -3.12
C ALA A 17 -7.14 5.99 -3.00
N THR A 18 -6.15 6.36 -3.83
CA THR A 18 -4.86 5.68 -3.94
C THR A 18 -3.72 6.71 -3.99
N PRO A 19 -3.37 7.34 -2.85
CA PRO A 19 -2.32 8.36 -2.81
C PRO A 19 -0.91 7.80 -3.08
N MET A 20 -0.76 6.49 -2.99
CA MET A 20 0.45 5.74 -3.31
C MET A 20 0.08 4.63 -4.30
N PHE A 21 0.73 4.57 -5.46
CA PHE A 21 0.41 3.61 -6.51
C PHE A 21 1.45 2.48 -6.61
N ASN A 22 2.72 2.81 -6.74
CA ASN A 22 3.79 1.82 -6.92
C ASN A 22 4.44 1.42 -5.59
N ASN A 23 4.75 2.38 -4.74
CA ASN A 23 5.41 2.12 -3.47
C ASN A 23 5.07 3.17 -2.39
N SER A 24 5.39 2.84 -1.15
CA SER A 24 5.11 3.69 0.02
C SER A 24 5.86 5.03 0.00
N THR A 25 6.98 5.12 -0.70
CA THR A 25 7.81 6.34 -0.71
C THR A 25 7.17 7.49 -1.48
N GLU A 26 6.18 7.20 -2.34
CA GLU A 26 5.42 8.20 -3.11
C GLU A 26 4.61 9.16 -2.23
N ILE A 27 4.39 8.83 -0.96
CA ILE A 27 3.73 9.71 0.00
C ILE A 27 4.57 10.95 0.33
N ILE A 28 5.90 10.86 0.27
CA ILE A 28 6.81 11.94 0.70
C ILE A 28 6.63 13.23 -0.10
N PRO A 29 6.56 13.24 -1.45
CA PRO A 29 6.29 14.44 -2.22
C PRO A 29 4.97 15.13 -1.85
N LEU A 30 3.91 14.36 -1.58
CA LEU A 30 2.61 14.90 -1.18
C LEU A 30 2.66 15.54 0.20
N VAL A 31 3.26 14.85 1.17
CA VAL A 31 3.47 15.36 2.52
C VAL A 31 4.32 16.62 2.50
N ASN A 32 5.40 16.64 1.72
CA ASN A 32 6.26 17.80 1.57
C ASN A 32 5.56 19.00 0.94
N LEU A 33 4.66 18.77 -0.02
CA LEU A 33 3.88 19.84 -0.62
C LEU A 33 2.94 20.50 0.40
N MET A 34 2.27 19.72 1.24
CA MET A 34 1.40 20.22 2.31
C MET A 34 2.20 20.95 3.39
N ASN A 35 3.32 20.37 3.84
CA ASN A 35 4.19 21.00 4.83
C ASN A 35 4.77 22.33 4.30
N LEU A 36 5.15 22.36 3.02
CA LEU A 36 5.66 23.57 2.38
C LEU A 36 4.63 24.69 2.36
N ASN A 37 3.37 24.36 2.07
CA ASN A 37 2.25 25.32 2.06
C ASN A 37 2.02 25.95 3.45
N ASP A 38 2.30 25.21 4.51
CA ASP A 38 2.14 25.66 5.89
C ASP A 38 3.46 26.16 6.51
N ASN A 39 4.50 26.40 5.70
CA ASN A 39 5.84 26.81 6.13
C ASN A 39 6.49 25.86 7.15
N ARG A 40 6.14 24.58 7.12
CA ARG A 40 6.76 23.52 7.94
C ARG A 40 7.98 22.94 7.24
N SER A 41 8.91 22.41 8.02
CA SER A 41 10.10 21.75 7.46
C SER A 41 9.75 20.51 6.66
N LEU A 42 10.44 20.34 5.53
CA LEU A 42 10.32 19.18 4.66
C LEU A 42 11.01 17.97 5.29
N ILE A 43 10.62 16.78 4.84
CA ILE A 43 11.28 15.53 5.21
C ILE A 43 11.95 14.92 3.98
N ASN A 44 13.09 14.27 4.23
CA ASN A 44 13.78 13.51 3.22
C ASN A 44 13.29 12.06 3.22
N ILE A 45 13.18 11.45 2.05
CA ILE A 45 12.80 10.05 1.90
C ILE A 45 13.69 9.12 2.74
N ASN A 46 14.98 9.39 2.80
CA ASN A 46 15.95 8.60 3.56
C ASN A 46 15.84 8.75 5.08
N GLU A 47 15.06 9.70 5.59
CA GLU A 47 14.77 9.85 7.02
C GLU A 47 13.62 8.93 7.45
N VAL A 48 12.71 8.62 6.51
CA VAL A 48 11.51 7.81 6.75
C VAL A 48 11.70 6.37 6.33
N PHE A 49 12.32 6.15 5.16
CA PHE A 49 12.45 4.83 4.54
C PHE A 49 13.91 4.39 4.44
N ASP A 50 14.13 3.09 4.48
CA ASP A 50 15.39 2.44 4.16
C ASP A 50 15.57 2.30 2.63
N LYS A 51 16.69 1.68 2.22
CA LYS A 51 16.99 1.44 0.80
C LYS A 51 16.02 0.47 0.12
N ASN A 52 15.29 -0.32 0.90
CA ASN A 52 14.31 -1.31 0.41
C ASN A 52 12.88 -0.74 0.39
N GLY A 53 12.68 0.51 0.82
CA GLY A 53 11.38 1.15 0.91
C GLY A 53 10.57 0.78 2.16
N ASN A 54 11.20 0.14 3.16
CA ASN A 54 10.58 -0.12 4.46
C ASN A 54 10.77 1.07 5.39
N LEU A 55 9.87 1.22 6.36
CA LEU A 55 10.01 2.23 7.39
C LEU A 55 11.27 1.98 8.21
N LYS A 56 12.04 3.04 8.45
CA LYS A 56 13.25 2.97 9.26
C LYS A 56 12.94 2.59 10.69
N LEU A 57 13.75 1.67 11.20
CA LEU A 57 13.78 1.24 12.59
C LEU A 57 15.00 1.84 13.28
N ASN A 58 14.86 2.13 14.55
CA ASN A 58 16.02 2.38 15.42
C ASN A 58 16.65 1.04 15.77
N GLU A 59 17.88 0.82 15.34
CA GLU A 59 18.61 -0.45 15.56
C GLU A 59 18.81 -0.79 17.05
N SER A 60 18.81 0.24 17.91
CA SER A 60 19.04 0.08 19.34
C SER A 60 17.77 -0.25 20.14
N THR A 61 16.64 0.35 19.75
CA THR A 61 15.36 0.25 20.50
C THR A 61 14.29 -0.58 19.77
N GLY A 62 14.49 -0.86 18.48
CA GLY A 62 13.49 -1.51 17.62
C GLY A 62 12.28 -0.64 17.30
N GLU A 63 12.29 0.64 17.69
CA GLU A 63 11.20 1.57 17.41
C GLU A 63 11.20 2.03 15.96
N THR A 64 10.00 2.23 15.40
CA THR A 64 9.79 2.71 14.02
C THR A 64 9.97 4.23 13.94
N THR A 65 11.22 4.69 13.92
CA THR A 65 11.54 6.13 13.86
C THR A 65 11.02 6.79 12.59
N GLY A 66 11.05 6.08 11.46
CA GLY A 66 10.50 6.56 10.19
C GLY A 66 8.99 6.75 10.25
N GLU A 67 8.27 5.85 10.90
CA GLU A 67 6.82 5.96 11.12
C GLU A 67 6.48 7.18 11.98
N GLN A 68 7.14 7.33 13.12
CA GLN A 68 6.90 8.45 14.03
C GLN A 68 7.13 9.81 13.33
N LEU A 69 8.21 9.91 12.55
CA LEU A 69 8.48 11.12 11.78
C LEU A 69 7.38 11.39 10.75
N LEU A 70 6.98 10.37 10.01
CA LEU A 70 5.93 10.48 9.01
C LEU A 70 4.59 10.88 9.62
N VAL A 71 4.17 10.22 10.70
CA VAL A 71 2.94 10.55 11.44
C VAL A 71 2.94 12.00 11.91
N ASN A 72 4.03 12.48 12.50
CA ASN A 72 4.17 13.87 12.96
C ASN A 72 4.02 14.88 11.80
N LYS A 73 4.49 14.53 10.61
CA LYS A 73 4.42 15.40 9.43
C LYS A 73 3.09 15.36 8.68
N ILE A 74 2.36 14.26 8.77
CA ILE A 74 1.05 14.09 8.14
C ILE A 74 -0.08 14.58 9.06
N ASN A 75 0.16 14.60 10.34
CA ASN A 75 -0.87 14.94 11.32
C ASN A 75 -1.56 16.28 11.00
N GLY A 76 -2.89 16.23 10.91
CA GLY A 76 -3.75 17.35 10.54
C GLY A 76 -4.00 17.52 9.04
N TYR A 77 -3.32 16.78 8.17
CA TYR A 77 -3.50 16.88 6.72
C TYR A 77 -4.38 15.78 6.11
N VAL A 78 -4.44 14.62 6.74
CA VAL A 78 -5.13 13.46 6.17
C VAL A 78 -6.46 13.23 6.86
N SER A 79 -7.52 13.21 6.06
CA SER A 79 -8.84 12.76 6.47
C SER A 79 -9.25 11.56 5.63
N TYR A 80 -9.67 10.47 6.25
CA TYR A 80 -10.09 9.27 5.55
C TYR A 80 -11.22 8.57 6.31
N VAL A 81 -12.03 7.85 5.55
CA VAL A 81 -13.02 6.95 6.11
C VAL A 81 -12.44 5.55 6.16
N ARG A 82 -12.35 4.98 7.35
CA ARG A 82 -11.88 3.62 7.54
C ARG A 82 -13.05 2.65 7.58
N GLY A 83 -12.94 1.59 6.82
CA GLY A 83 -13.90 0.50 6.77
C GLY A 83 -14.81 0.54 5.55
N GLU A 84 -15.32 -0.62 5.20
CA GLU A 84 -16.34 -0.78 4.16
C GLU A 84 -17.69 -0.37 4.75
N ASN A 85 -18.51 0.33 3.96
CA ASN A 85 -19.88 0.59 4.35
C ASN A 85 -20.70 -0.69 4.11
N PRO A 86 -21.12 -1.43 5.15
CA PRO A 86 -21.77 -2.72 4.99
C PRO A 86 -23.14 -2.61 4.30
N TYR A 87 -23.70 -1.39 4.19
CA TYR A 87 -25.00 -1.16 3.57
C TYR A 87 -24.93 -0.80 2.07
N THR A 88 -23.76 -0.37 1.58
CA THR A 88 -23.61 0.14 0.21
C THR A 88 -22.65 -0.68 -0.64
N TYR A 89 -21.78 -1.46 -0.04
CA TYR A 89 -20.81 -2.30 -0.74
C TYR A 89 -21.02 -3.78 -0.41
N PRO A 90 -20.85 -4.68 -1.37
CA PRO A 90 -20.93 -6.11 -1.12
C PRO A 90 -19.85 -6.53 -0.12
N TYR A 91 -20.23 -7.36 0.82
CA TYR A 91 -19.29 -7.93 1.79
C TYR A 91 -18.38 -8.95 1.08
N ARG A 92 -17.07 -8.80 1.28
CA ARG A 92 -16.08 -9.72 0.72
C ARG A 92 -15.91 -10.92 1.64
N ILE A 93 -16.26 -12.09 1.15
CA ILE A 93 -15.99 -13.36 1.82
C ILE A 93 -14.74 -13.98 1.19
N TYR A 94 -13.74 -14.27 2.00
CA TYR A 94 -12.51 -14.90 1.51
C TYR A 94 -12.76 -16.39 1.20
N PRO A 95 -12.09 -16.92 0.16
CA PRO A 95 -12.24 -18.32 -0.24
C PRO A 95 -12.06 -19.33 0.90
N ASN A 96 -11.09 -19.11 1.77
CA ASN A 96 -10.82 -19.97 2.93
C ASN A 96 -12.00 -20.03 3.92
N ILE A 97 -12.79 -18.98 4.02
CA ILE A 97 -14.00 -18.94 4.87
C ILE A 97 -15.20 -19.55 4.12
N TYR A 98 -15.35 -19.20 2.84
CA TYR A 98 -16.49 -19.61 2.03
C TYR A 98 -16.42 -21.09 1.65
N ASN A 99 -15.29 -21.55 1.15
CA ASN A 99 -15.04 -22.93 0.76
C ASN A 99 -13.56 -23.30 0.92
N PRO A 100 -13.14 -23.77 2.10
CA PRO A 100 -11.74 -24.08 2.39
C PRO A 100 -11.09 -25.03 1.39
N SER A 101 -11.84 -25.98 0.83
CA SER A 101 -11.31 -26.93 -0.14
C SER A 101 -10.95 -26.33 -1.49
N LYS A 102 -11.43 -25.12 -1.77
CA LYS A 102 -11.16 -24.34 -2.99
C LYS A 102 -10.27 -23.13 -2.75
N SER A 103 -9.84 -22.91 -1.51
CA SER A 103 -8.88 -21.87 -1.19
C SER A 103 -7.47 -22.31 -1.57
N ILE A 104 -6.73 -21.43 -2.25
CA ILE A 104 -5.33 -21.69 -2.58
C ILE A 104 -4.43 -21.83 -1.34
N LEU A 105 -4.84 -21.28 -0.20
CA LEU A 105 -4.10 -21.41 1.07
C LEU A 105 -4.05 -22.88 1.55
N ASN A 106 -5.01 -23.70 1.14
CA ASN A 106 -5.10 -25.13 1.48
C ASN A 106 -4.62 -26.03 0.32
N ILE A 107 -4.13 -25.44 -0.76
CA ILE A 107 -3.58 -26.10 -1.93
C ILE A 107 -2.17 -25.55 -2.14
N THR A 108 -1.32 -26.32 -2.79
CA THR A 108 0.03 -25.83 -3.13
C THR A 108 -0.03 -24.72 -4.17
N TYR A 109 0.59 -23.58 -3.87
CA TYR A 109 0.72 -22.50 -4.86
C TYR A 109 1.49 -23.00 -6.09
N PRO A 110 1.11 -22.54 -7.30
CA PRO A 110 1.83 -22.91 -8.50
C PRO A 110 3.27 -22.40 -8.45
N ASN A 111 4.22 -23.28 -8.69
CA ASN A 111 5.65 -22.97 -8.74
C ASN A 111 6.19 -22.94 -10.18
N GLN A 112 5.36 -23.28 -11.15
CA GLN A 112 5.69 -23.26 -12.56
C GLN A 112 4.65 -22.52 -13.38
N THR A 113 5.11 -21.88 -14.46
CA THR A 113 4.22 -21.29 -15.46
C THR A 113 3.62 -22.38 -16.37
N LEU A 114 2.61 -22.04 -17.17
CA LEU A 114 2.02 -22.94 -18.17
C LEU A 114 3.05 -23.56 -19.13
N ASN A 115 4.16 -22.88 -19.38
CA ASN A 115 5.25 -23.34 -20.25
C ASN A 115 6.32 -24.14 -19.48
N GLY A 116 6.06 -24.55 -18.25
CA GLY A 116 6.98 -25.33 -17.42
C GLY A 116 8.18 -24.55 -16.85
N LYS A 117 8.23 -23.22 -17.00
CA LYS A 117 9.29 -22.41 -16.39
C LYS A 117 9.01 -22.21 -14.92
N GLU A 118 10.04 -22.31 -14.10
CA GLU A 118 9.97 -22.03 -12.68
C GLU A 118 9.60 -20.57 -12.42
N ILE A 119 8.70 -20.35 -11.44
CA ILE A 119 8.30 -19.00 -10.97
C ILE A 119 9.29 -18.61 -9.88
N ILE A 120 10.16 -17.65 -10.17
CA ILE A 120 11.21 -17.18 -9.26
C ILE A 120 10.61 -16.50 -8.01
N GLN A 121 9.49 -15.81 -8.18
CA GLN A 121 8.76 -15.15 -7.08
C GLN A 121 7.31 -15.63 -7.10
N PRO A 122 6.99 -16.75 -6.47
CA PRO A 122 5.62 -17.24 -6.40
C PRO A 122 4.74 -16.28 -5.60
N ILE A 123 3.48 -16.17 -6.02
CA ILE A 123 2.48 -15.42 -5.26
C ILE A 123 2.33 -16.10 -3.90
N GLN A 124 2.42 -15.31 -2.84
CA GLN A 124 2.25 -15.75 -1.47
C GLN A 124 1.23 -14.86 -0.75
N HIS A 125 0.57 -15.40 0.27
CA HIS A 125 -0.35 -14.66 1.15
C HIS A 125 -1.60 -14.10 0.49
N VAL A 126 -1.95 -14.55 -0.72
CA VAL A 126 -3.19 -14.15 -1.41
C VAL A 126 -4.15 -15.33 -1.37
N ASP A 127 -5.32 -15.13 -0.76
CA ASP A 127 -6.38 -16.14 -0.75
C ASP A 127 -7.18 -16.05 -2.06
N LEU A 128 -6.97 -17.01 -2.96
CA LEU A 128 -7.62 -17.12 -4.26
C LEU A 128 -8.55 -18.33 -4.28
N TYR A 129 -9.70 -18.16 -4.94
CA TYR A 129 -10.62 -19.26 -5.19
C TYR A 129 -10.16 -20.07 -6.41
N THR A 130 -9.93 -21.35 -6.24
CA THR A 130 -9.43 -22.25 -7.28
C THR A 130 -10.56 -23.06 -7.90
N LEU A 131 -10.53 -23.21 -9.21
CA LEU A 131 -11.42 -24.06 -9.98
C LEU A 131 -10.58 -25.02 -10.83
N ASN A 132 -11.11 -26.20 -11.08
CA ASN A 132 -10.51 -27.10 -12.06
C ASN A 132 -10.69 -26.51 -13.46
N ALA A 133 -9.69 -26.66 -14.32
CA ALA A 133 -9.83 -26.32 -15.72
C ALA A 133 -10.98 -27.14 -16.36
N SER A 134 -11.71 -26.51 -17.26
CA SER A 134 -12.71 -27.23 -18.06
C SER A 134 -12.00 -28.02 -19.17
N THR A 135 -12.66 -29.04 -19.70
CA THR A 135 -12.15 -29.82 -20.83
C THR A 135 -11.80 -28.98 -22.06
N TYR A 136 -12.39 -27.80 -22.19
CA TYR A 136 -12.04 -26.81 -23.22
C TYR A 136 -10.75 -26.07 -22.95
N GLN A 137 -10.44 -25.82 -21.67
CA GLN A 137 -9.23 -25.12 -21.23
C GLN A 137 -8.01 -26.04 -21.18
N GLU A 138 -8.21 -27.36 -21.15
CA GLU A 138 -7.14 -28.36 -21.15
C GLU A 138 -6.63 -28.71 -22.57
N LYS A 139 -7.25 -28.18 -23.62
CA LYS A 139 -6.83 -28.31 -25.02
C LYS A 139 -5.97 -27.14 -25.46
#